data_e4dc4f9e9565fc29491864de06ea9203
#
_entry.id   e4dc4f9e9565fc29491864de06ea9203
#
_cell.length_a   1.000
_cell.length_b   1.000
_cell.length_c   1.000
_cell.angle_alpha   90.00
_cell.angle_beta   90.00
_cell.angle_gamma   90.00
#
_symmetry.space_group_name_H-M   'P 1'
#
loop_
_entity.id
_entity.type
_entity.pdbx_description
1 polymer ?
#
loop_
_entity_poly.entity_id
_entity_poly.type
_entity_poly.pdbx_seq_one_letter_code
_entity_poly.pdbx_strand_id
1 'polypeptide(L)'
;MVKKFDRNAQRLKRHVRVRAKISGTPERPRLNVFRSNANIYAQIIDDVNGVTLVSASTLDKDFEGAAGNAEAAKKVGLKIAERAKDKGINEVVFDRGGYVYHGRVAALAEGAREGGLEF
;
A
#
# COMPACT_ATOMS: atom_id res chain seq x y z
N MET A 1 13.89 34.88 -6.31
CA MET A 1 13.99 33.78 -5.36
C MET A 1 13.31 32.54 -5.92
N VAL A 2 14.02 31.42 -6.01
CA VAL A 2 13.48 30.19 -6.55
C VAL A 2 12.73 29.45 -5.43
N LYS A 3 11.46 29.16 -5.67
CA LYS A 3 10.65 28.40 -4.73
C LYS A 3 11.11 26.94 -4.71
N LYS A 4 11.45 26.43 -3.53
CA LYS A 4 11.85 25.04 -3.39
C LYS A 4 10.65 24.12 -3.68
N PHE A 5 10.86 23.13 -4.55
CA PHE A 5 9.83 22.15 -4.89
C PHE A 5 9.60 21.18 -3.71
N ASP A 6 8.37 21.11 -3.22
CA ASP A 6 8.00 20.20 -2.15
C ASP A 6 7.36 18.94 -2.74
N ARG A 7 8.13 17.86 -2.79
CA ARG A 7 7.69 16.57 -3.35
C ARG A 7 6.55 15.94 -2.54
N ASN A 8 6.61 16.07 -1.20
CA ASN A 8 5.58 15.52 -0.35
C ASN A 8 4.25 16.25 -0.53
N ALA A 9 4.26 17.57 -0.67
CA ALA A 9 3.05 18.34 -0.96
C ALA A 9 2.42 17.92 -2.30
N GLN A 10 3.23 17.67 -3.32
CA GLN A 10 2.75 17.19 -4.61
C GLN A 10 2.15 15.80 -4.50
N ARG A 11 2.77 14.91 -3.74
CA ARG A 11 2.24 13.57 -3.48
C ARG A 11 0.88 13.65 -2.79
N LEU A 12 0.75 14.50 -1.78
CA LEU A 12 -0.51 14.67 -1.04
C LEU A 12 -1.63 15.17 -1.96
N LYS A 13 -1.33 16.08 -2.88
CA LYS A 13 -2.31 16.53 -3.89
C LYS A 13 -2.77 15.38 -4.78
N ARG A 14 -1.84 14.54 -5.24
CA ARG A 14 -2.19 13.36 -6.04
C ARG A 14 -3.02 12.37 -5.23
N HIS A 15 -2.70 12.16 -3.96
CA HIS A 15 -3.44 11.27 -3.07
C HIS A 15 -4.88 11.76 -2.88
N VAL A 16 -5.10 13.06 -2.70
CA VAL A 16 -6.45 13.66 -2.62
C VAL A 16 -7.26 13.33 -3.87
N ARG A 17 -6.67 13.45 -5.06
CA ARG A 17 -7.34 13.12 -6.33
C ARG A 17 -7.72 11.64 -6.41
N VAL A 18 -6.82 10.75 -5.99
CA VAL A 18 -7.08 9.30 -5.97
C VAL A 18 -8.20 8.99 -4.99
N ARG A 19 -8.16 9.56 -3.78
CA ARG A 19 -9.15 9.34 -2.74
C ARG A 19 -10.54 9.89 -3.10
N ALA A 20 -10.62 10.88 -3.98
CA ALA A 20 -11.89 11.38 -4.50
C ALA A 20 -12.60 10.33 -5.37
N LYS A 21 -11.87 9.39 -5.95
CA LYS A 21 -12.39 8.37 -6.87
C LYS A 21 -12.57 7.00 -6.23
N ILE A 22 -11.82 6.69 -5.16
CA ILE A 22 -11.83 5.37 -4.53
C ILE A 22 -12.11 5.47 -3.04
N SER A 23 -12.84 4.49 -2.54
CA SER A 23 -13.13 4.33 -1.12
C SER A 23 -13.25 2.84 -0.81
N GLY A 24 -12.68 2.41 0.32
CA GLY A 24 -12.75 1.02 0.77
C GLY A 24 -14.08 0.74 1.44
N THR A 25 -14.69 -0.41 1.10
CA THR A 25 -15.90 -0.92 1.74
C THR A 25 -15.56 -2.23 2.47
N PRO A 26 -16.44 -2.75 3.36
CA PRO A 26 -16.18 -4.04 4.00
C PRO A 26 -15.98 -5.18 3.00
N GLU A 27 -16.71 -5.15 1.88
CA GLU A 27 -16.65 -6.19 0.83
C GLU A 27 -15.40 -6.02 -0.06
N ARG A 28 -14.97 -4.79 -0.25
CA ARG A 28 -13.82 -4.45 -1.09
C ARG A 28 -13.02 -3.32 -0.44
N PRO A 29 -12.24 -3.65 0.61
CA PRO A 29 -11.50 -2.64 1.35
C PRO A 29 -10.36 -2.04 0.52
N ARG A 30 -9.82 -0.93 1.00
CA ARG A 30 -8.78 -0.17 0.31
C ARG A 30 -7.39 -0.65 0.74
N LEU A 31 -6.59 -1.11 -0.22
CA LEU A 31 -5.17 -1.41 -0.01
C LEU A 31 -4.36 -0.13 -0.21
N ASN A 32 -3.89 0.44 0.88
CA ASN A 32 -3.10 1.66 0.89
C ASN A 32 -1.61 1.36 1.04
N VAL A 33 -0.78 2.09 0.31
CA VAL A 33 0.68 2.00 0.35
C VAL A 33 1.25 3.31 0.87
N PHE A 34 2.19 3.20 1.79
CA PHE A 34 3.02 4.31 2.25
C PHE A 34 4.48 3.90 2.21
N ARG A 35 5.34 4.76 1.69
CA ARG A 35 6.79 4.50 1.65
C ARG A 35 7.58 5.64 2.26
N SER A 36 8.67 5.29 2.97
CA SER A 36 9.73 6.21 3.36
C SER A 36 11.00 5.82 2.60
N ASN A 37 12.11 6.53 2.84
CA ASN A 37 13.38 6.19 2.20
C ASN A 37 13.84 4.77 2.54
N ALA A 38 13.66 4.37 3.79
CA ALA A 38 14.19 3.09 4.32
C ALA A 38 13.17 1.96 4.34
N ASN A 39 11.87 2.25 4.35
CA ASN A 39 10.83 1.24 4.59
C ASN A 39 9.62 1.43 3.69
N ILE A 40 8.80 0.38 3.60
CA ILE A 40 7.52 0.42 2.90
C ILE A 40 6.45 -0.25 3.77
N TYR A 41 5.22 0.27 3.68
CA TYR A 41 4.09 -0.13 4.52
C TYR A 41 2.86 -0.37 3.65
N ALA A 42 2.07 -1.36 4.02
CA ALA A 42 0.79 -1.65 3.38
C ALA A 42 -0.29 -1.81 4.44
N GLN A 43 -1.47 -1.27 4.19
CA GLN A 43 -2.63 -1.39 5.06
C GLN A 43 -3.87 -1.68 4.22
N ILE A 44 -4.73 -2.56 4.72
CA ILE A 44 -6.05 -2.80 4.13
C ILE A 44 -7.08 -2.17 5.07
N ILE A 45 -7.82 -1.18 4.57
CA ILE A 45 -8.65 -0.29 5.36
C ILE A 45 -10.11 -0.38 4.90
N ASP A 46 -11.01 -0.53 5.88
CA ASP A 46 -12.45 -0.36 5.69
C ASP A 46 -12.78 1.10 6.01
N ASP A 47 -13.03 1.90 4.97
CA ASP A 47 -13.33 3.33 5.12
C ASP A 47 -14.74 3.59 5.67
N VAL A 48 -15.66 2.65 5.54
CA VAL A 48 -17.02 2.79 6.08
C VAL A 48 -17.00 2.79 7.60
N ASN A 49 -16.25 1.86 8.20
CA ASN A 49 -16.13 1.72 9.65
C ASN A 49 -14.90 2.42 10.23
N GLY A 50 -14.01 2.94 9.37
CA GLY A 50 -12.79 3.65 9.77
C GLY A 50 -11.78 2.77 10.50
N VAL A 51 -11.64 1.50 10.11
CA VAL A 51 -10.73 0.55 10.75
C VAL A 51 -9.72 -0.03 9.75
N THR A 52 -8.49 -0.26 10.23
CA THR A 52 -7.47 -1.00 9.50
C THR A 52 -7.66 -2.49 9.80
N LEU A 53 -8.00 -3.25 8.76
CA LEU A 53 -8.27 -4.68 8.88
C LEU A 53 -7.00 -5.53 8.95
N VAL A 54 -6.01 -5.17 8.12
CA VAL A 54 -4.74 -5.91 8.00
C VAL A 54 -3.64 -4.91 7.71
N SER A 55 -2.44 -5.19 8.20
CA SER A 55 -1.24 -4.40 7.89
C SER A 55 -0.01 -5.28 7.71
N ALA A 56 0.96 -4.78 6.95
CA ALA A 56 2.27 -5.41 6.79
C ALA A 56 3.30 -4.34 6.46
N SER A 57 4.54 -4.54 6.89
CA SER A 57 5.61 -3.60 6.60
C SER A 57 6.98 -4.26 6.70
N THR A 58 8.00 -3.56 6.19
CA THR A 58 9.40 -3.98 6.35
C THR A 58 9.88 -3.88 7.80
N LEU A 59 9.12 -3.22 8.67
CA LEU A 59 9.41 -3.13 10.11
C LEU A 59 8.86 -4.32 10.92
N ASP A 60 8.10 -5.20 10.29
CA ASP A 60 7.57 -6.39 10.96
C ASP A 60 8.71 -7.30 11.44
N LYS A 61 8.52 -7.92 12.60
CA LYS A 61 9.56 -8.80 13.23
C LYS A 61 9.96 -9.97 12.35
N ASP A 62 9.04 -10.48 11.54
CA ASP A 62 9.27 -11.60 10.64
C ASP A 62 9.82 -11.21 9.28
N PHE A 63 10.03 -9.91 9.04
CA PHE A 63 10.62 -9.44 7.79
C PHE A 63 12.14 -9.66 7.78
N GLU A 64 12.63 -10.29 6.73
CA GLU A 64 14.05 -10.57 6.54
C GLU A 64 14.59 -9.89 5.27
N GLY A 65 15.81 -9.39 5.35
CA GLY A 65 16.51 -8.78 4.24
C GLY A 65 16.51 -7.26 4.24
N ALA A 66 17.01 -6.68 3.14
CA ALA A 66 17.07 -5.23 2.96
C ALA A 66 15.64 -4.67 2.80
N ALA A 67 15.39 -3.51 3.39
CA ALA A 67 14.03 -2.97 3.52
C ALA A 67 13.68 -1.90 2.45
N GLY A 68 14.65 -1.25 1.86
CA GLY A 68 14.44 -0.07 1.03
C GLY A 68 14.38 -0.30 -0.48
N ASN A 69 14.15 -1.51 -0.96
CA ASN A 69 14.18 -1.83 -2.39
C ASN A 69 12.88 -2.48 -2.89
N ALA A 70 12.79 -2.71 -4.21
CA ALA A 70 11.62 -3.30 -4.84
C ALA A 70 11.38 -4.75 -4.39
N GLU A 71 12.44 -5.52 -4.14
CA GLU A 71 12.33 -6.88 -3.63
C GLU A 71 11.66 -6.91 -2.26
N ALA A 72 12.04 -5.99 -1.37
CA ALA A 72 11.41 -5.84 -0.06
C ALA A 72 9.92 -5.48 -0.21
N ALA A 73 9.59 -4.57 -1.12
CA ALA A 73 8.21 -4.18 -1.40
C ALA A 73 7.37 -5.36 -1.89
N LYS A 74 7.92 -6.19 -2.74
CA LYS A 74 7.23 -7.40 -3.22
C LYS A 74 6.96 -8.37 -2.06
N LYS A 75 7.91 -8.55 -1.15
CA LYS A 75 7.72 -9.38 0.05
C LYS A 75 6.60 -8.85 0.94
N VAL A 76 6.52 -7.52 1.12
CA VAL A 76 5.44 -6.89 1.87
C VAL A 76 4.10 -7.13 1.17
N GLY A 77 4.04 -7.04 -0.14
CA GLY A 77 2.86 -7.34 -0.93
C GLY A 77 2.38 -8.77 -0.74
N LEU A 78 3.29 -9.74 -0.80
CA LEU A 78 2.98 -11.15 -0.54
C LEU A 78 2.46 -11.35 0.89
N LYS A 79 3.07 -10.69 1.87
CA LYS A 79 2.67 -10.80 3.28
C LYS A 79 1.30 -10.21 3.53
N ILE A 80 0.98 -9.04 2.95
CA ILE A 80 -0.33 -8.42 3.13
C ILE A 80 -1.43 -9.29 2.50
N ALA A 81 -1.15 -9.91 1.36
CA ALA A 81 -2.07 -10.84 0.72
C ALA A 81 -2.33 -12.08 1.58
N GLU A 82 -1.28 -12.66 2.16
CA GLU A 82 -1.39 -13.79 3.07
C GLU A 82 -2.28 -13.47 4.27
N ARG A 83 -2.01 -12.33 4.91
CA ARG A 83 -2.79 -11.87 6.08
C ARG A 83 -4.23 -11.53 5.71
N ALA A 84 -4.46 -11.01 4.51
CA ALA A 84 -5.80 -10.73 4.00
C ALA A 84 -6.60 -12.01 3.82
N LYS A 85 -5.99 -13.06 3.27
CA LYS A 85 -6.64 -14.37 3.13
C LYS A 85 -7.05 -14.96 4.47
N ASP A 86 -6.23 -14.82 5.49
CA ASP A 86 -6.54 -15.27 6.85
C ASP A 86 -7.76 -14.56 7.41
N LYS A 87 -8.07 -13.37 6.94
CA LYS A 87 -9.26 -12.59 7.30
C LYS A 87 -10.43 -12.74 6.32
N GLY A 88 -10.29 -13.59 5.30
CA GLY A 88 -11.31 -13.79 4.28
C GLY A 88 -11.42 -12.66 3.27
N ILE A 89 -10.41 -11.82 3.12
CA ILE A 89 -10.38 -10.71 2.18
C ILE A 89 -9.73 -11.18 0.88
N ASN A 90 -10.48 -11.13 -0.24
CA ASN A 90 -10.00 -11.56 -1.56
C ASN A 90 -9.89 -10.42 -2.56
N GLU A 91 -10.73 -9.39 -2.42
CA GLU A 91 -10.77 -8.24 -3.33
C GLU A 91 -10.49 -6.95 -2.59
N VAL A 92 -9.71 -6.08 -3.22
CA VAL A 92 -9.40 -4.75 -2.67
C VAL A 92 -9.44 -3.71 -3.79
N VAL A 93 -9.61 -2.42 -3.42
CA VAL A 93 -9.29 -1.29 -4.31
C VAL A 93 -7.89 -0.82 -3.97
N PHE A 94 -7.07 -0.62 -5.00
CA PHE A 94 -5.68 -0.21 -4.81
C PHE A 94 -5.56 1.31 -4.72
N ASP A 95 -5.02 1.79 -3.59
CA ASP A 95 -4.69 3.19 -3.35
C ASP A 95 -3.17 3.32 -3.28
N ARG A 96 -2.57 3.83 -4.33
CA ARG A 96 -1.10 4.02 -4.41
C ARG A 96 -0.57 5.16 -3.53
N GLY A 97 -1.44 5.81 -2.73
CA GLY A 97 -1.02 6.84 -1.77
C GLY A 97 -0.49 8.13 -2.39
N GLY A 98 -0.84 8.41 -3.65
CA GLY A 98 -0.31 9.56 -4.40
C GLY A 98 1.08 9.35 -4.98
N TYR A 99 1.67 8.19 -4.79
CA TYR A 99 2.96 7.83 -5.42
C TYR A 99 2.76 7.46 -6.89
N VAL A 100 3.81 7.60 -7.69
CA VAL A 100 3.83 7.11 -9.06
C VAL A 100 3.81 5.58 -9.03
N TYR A 101 3.02 4.94 -9.90
CA TYR A 101 2.96 3.48 -10.00
C TYR A 101 4.23 2.97 -10.69
N HIS A 102 5.30 2.90 -9.92
CA HIS A 102 6.63 2.54 -10.38
C HIS A 102 7.49 2.03 -9.22
N GLY A 103 8.51 1.24 -9.52
CA GLY A 103 9.49 0.79 -8.54
C GLY A 103 8.86 0.03 -7.38
N ARG A 104 9.08 0.50 -6.16
CA ARG A 104 8.60 -0.16 -4.94
C ARG A 104 7.07 -0.28 -4.86
N VAL A 105 6.36 0.75 -5.27
CA VAL A 105 4.88 0.73 -5.24
C VAL A 105 4.33 -0.32 -6.20
N ALA A 106 4.86 -0.36 -7.43
CA ALA A 106 4.49 -1.37 -8.42
C ALA A 106 4.85 -2.78 -7.95
N ALA A 107 6.02 -2.95 -7.33
CA ALA A 107 6.48 -4.25 -6.81
C ALA A 107 5.58 -4.76 -5.68
N LEU A 108 5.13 -3.88 -4.79
CA LEU A 108 4.18 -4.24 -3.72
C LEU A 108 2.85 -4.70 -4.32
N ALA A 109 2.32 -3.97 -5.28
CA ALA A 109 1.07 -4.35 -5.97
C ALA A 109 1.20 -5.71 -6.66
N GLU A 110 2.32 -5.94 -7.35
CA GLU A 110 2.62 -7.21 -7.99
C GLU A 110 2.65 -8.35 -6.98
N GLY A 111 3.34 -8.16 -5.85
CA GLY A 111 3.39 -9.15 -4.76
C GLY A 111 2.02 -9.45 -4.19
N ALA A 112 1.19 -8.43 -3.98
CA ALA A 112 -0.16 -8.61 -3.47
C ALA A 112 -1.04 -9.41 -4.45
N ARG A 113 -0.93 -9.14 -5.75
CA ARG A 113 -1.64 -9.90 -6.78
C ARG A 113 -1.16 -11.34 -6.85
N GLU A 114 0.15 -11.55 -6.81
CA GLU A 114 0.77 -12.87 -6.78
C GLU A 114 0.31 -13.69 -5.56
N GLY A 115 0.13 -13.02 -4.43
CA GLY A 115 -0.39 -13.63 -3.20
C GLY A 115 -1.90 -13.92 -3.23
N GLY A 116 -2.62 -13.50 -4.27
CA GLY A 116 -4.01 -13.84 -4.48
C GLY A 116 -5.03 -12.72 -4.29
N LEU A 117 -4.61 -11.49 -4.03
CA LEU A 117 -5.52 -10.35 -3.97
C LEU A 117 -5.93 -9.92 -5.38
N GLU A 118 -7.21 -9.61 -5.55
CA GLU A 118 -7.78 -9.14 -6.81
C GLU A 118 -7.99 -7.62 -6.79
N PHE A 119 -7.38 -6.97 -7.75
CA PHE A 119 -7.58 -5.54 -7.98
C PHE A 119 -7.00 -5.10 -9.33
#